data_0a48beac82ad836bb763d1a5805ce32e
#
_entry.id   0a48beac82ad836bb763d1a5805ce32e
#
_cell.length_a   1.000
_cell.length_b   1.000
_cell.length_c   1.000
_cell.angle_alpha   90.00
_cell.angle_beta   90.00
_cell.angle_gamma   90.00
#
_symmetry.space_group_name_H-M   'P 1'
#
loop_
_entity.id
_entity.type
_entity.pdbx_description
1 polymer ?
#
loop_
_entity_poly.entity_id
_entity_poly.type
_entity_poly.pdbx_seq_one_letter_code
_entity_poly.pdbx_strand_id
1 'polypeptide(L)'
;GGGETDALIGDWIAHWWKWGSKARGLIVRRSYDELDEIKARLHEILPLIGATWRAGKNTWVMPNGTLAGGALRLRYLAKDSDASKYQGHSYTFVGVDEAGNFPNADPIDKLRATLRSKYGVPTKMRLTGNPGGPGQAWLHARYIAPANPMEPHVDPTTGLQRVFIPSKLTDNKVLTSMDPGYV
;
A
#
# COMPACT_ATOMS: atom_id res chain seq x y z
N GLY A 1 -4.17 13.27 7.02
CA GLY A 1 -4.66 13.26 5.68
C GLY A 1 -5.79 12.28 5.45
N GLY A 2 -6.89 12.33 5.12
CA GLY A 2 -8.01 11.38 5.12
C GLY A 2 -8.33 10.72 3.78
N GLY A 3 -7.49 10.79 2.78
CA GLY A 3 -7.79 10.19 1.47
C GLY A 3 -6.80 9.13 0.99
N GLU A 4 -5.59 9.16 1.52
CA GLU A 4 -4.49 8.32 1.02
C GLU A 4 -4.69 6.85 1.35
N THR A 5 -5.14 6.54 2.58
CA THR A 5 -5.47 5.17 2.99
C THR A 5 -6.64 4.60 2.18
N ASP A 6 -7.69 5.39 1.95
CA ASP A 6 -8.82 4.98 1.12
C ASP A 6 -8.40 4.77 -0.33
N ALA A 7 -7.52 5.60 -0.88
CA ALA A 7 -6.95 5.41 -2.21
C ALA A 7 -6.13 4.11 -2.30
N LEU A 8 -5.36 3.78 -1.26
CA LEU A 8 -4.61 2.53 -1.19
C LEU A 8 -5.55 1.31 -1.15
N ILE A 9 -6.61 1.37 -0.34
CA ILE A 9 -7.63 0.32 -0.25
C ILE A 9 -8.36 0.17 -1.58
N GLY A 10 -8.76 1.27 -2.20
CA GLY A 10 -9.42 1.27 -3.51
C GLY A 10 -8.55 0.65 -4.61
N ASP A 11 -7.27 0.94 -4.59
CA ASP A 11 -6.29 0.38 -5.55
C ASP A 11 -6.12 -1.15 -5.37
N TRP A 12 -6.16 -1.63 -4.11
CA TRP A 12 -6.21 -3.06 -3.84
C TRP A 12 -7.51 -3.70 -4.35
N ILE A 13 -8.66 -3.10 -4.08
CA ILE A 13 -9.95 -3.61 -4.54
C ILE A 13 -9.99 -3.69 -6.06
N ALA A 14 -9.54 -2.66 -6.77
CA ALA A 14 -9.46 -2.65 -8.22
C ALA A 14 -8.51 -3.73 -8.76
N HIS A 15 -7.37 -3.93 -8.10
CA HIS A 15 -6.43 -4.99 -8.45
C HIS A 15 -7.05 -6.37 -8.26
N TRP A 16 -7.67 -6.62 -7.09
CA TRP A 16 -8.38 -7.88 -6.83
C TRP A 16 -9.54 -8.08 -7.79
N TRP A 17 -10.36 -7.05 -8.05
CA TRP A 17 -11.48 -7.14 -8.96
C TRP A 17 -11.06 -7.64 -10.36
N LYS A 18 -9.93 -7.13 -10.84
CA LYS A 18 -9.39 -7.51 -12.15
C LYS A 18 -8.79 -8.93 -12.18
N TRP A 19 -8.15 -9.36 -11.10
CA TRP A 19 -7.33 -10.59 -11.09
C TRP A 19 -7.91 -11.72 -10.23
N GLY A 20 -8.95 -11.47 -9.47
CA GLY A 20 -9.71 -12.45 -8.70
C GLY A 20 -8.83 -13.25 -7.73
N SER A 21 -8.98 -14.56 -7.76
CA SER A 21 -8.22 -15.49 -6.92
C SER A 21 -6.71 -15.50 -7.17
N LYS A 22 -6.23 -14.89 -8.26
CA LYS A 22 -4.80 -14.75 -8.55
C LYS A 22 -4.17 -13.53 -7.87
N ALA A 23 -4.98 -12.57 -7.41
CA ALA A 23 -4.51 -11.39 -6.68
C ALA A 23 -3.99 -11.79 -5.29
N ARG A 24 -2.80 -11.32 -4.93
CA ARG A 24 -2.16 -11.57 -3.64
C ARG A 24 -1.64 -10.25 -3.10
N GLY A 25 -2.34 -9.69 -2.11
CA GLY A 25 -2.03 -8.40 -1.53
C GLY A 25 -1.29 -8.49 -0.20
N LEU A 26 -0.43 -7.52 0.02
CA LEU A 26 0.19 -7.20 1.29
C LEU A 26 0.08 -5.70 1.51
N ILE A 27 -0.43 -5.29 2.67
CA ILE A 27 -0.33 -3.91 3.14
C ILE A 27 0.51 -3.89 4.41
N VAL A 28 1.42 -2.95 4.50
CA VAL A 28 2.31 -2.77 5.65
C VAL A 28 2.26 -1.35 6.18
N ARG A 29 2.44 -1.23 7.50
CA ARG A 29 2.73 0.01 8.22
C ARG A 29 3.98 -0.16 9.09
N ARG A 30 4.49 0.93 9.65
CA ARG A 30 5.71 0.91 10.45
C ARG A 30 5.49 0.27 11.83
N SER A 31 4.35 0.51 12.46
CA SER A 31 4.04 0.00 13.81
C SER A 31 2.73 -0.78 13.85
N TYR A 32 2.52 -1.48 14.97
CA TYR A 32 1.27 -2.20 15.22
C TYR A 32 0.10 -1.23 15.41
N ASP A 33 0.30 -0.17 16.18
CA ASP A 33 -0.75 0.83 16.46
C ASP A 33 -1.23 1.51 15.18
N GLU A 34 -0.28 1.90 14.31
CA GLU A 34 -0.62 2.42 12.99
C GLU A 34 -1.39 1.40 12.12
N LEU A 35 -1.07 0.10 12.25
CA LEU A 35 -1.76 -0.94 11.52
C LEU A 35 -3.23 -1.08 11.93
N ASP A 36 -3.56 -0.82 13.20
CA ASP A 36 -4.94 -0.92 13.70
C ASP A 36 -5.85 0.15 13.07
N GLU A 37 -5.33 1.32 12.69
CA GLU A 37 -6.10 2.35 11.98
C GLU A 37 -6.57 1.85 10.59
N ILE A 38 -5.63 1.36 9.78
CA ILE A 38 -6.00 0.84 8.46
C ILE A 38 -6.85 -0.43 8.56
N LYS A 39 -6.62 -1.25 9.58
CA LYS A 39 -7.43 -2.43 9.85
C LYS A 39 -8.87 -2.07 10.17
N ALA A 40 -9.11 -1.04 11.01
CA ALA A 40 -10.44 -0.53 11.30
C ALA A 40 -11.15 -0.10 10.00
N ARG A 41 -10.46 0.69 9.17
CA ARG A 41 -11.02 1.15 7.89
C ARG A 41 -11.34 0.00 6.93
N LEU A 42 -10.50 -1.03 6.86
CA LEU A 42 -10.76 -2.22 6.07
C LEU A 42 -11.96 -3.01 6.58
N HIS A 43 -12.21 -3.03 7.91
CA HIS A 43 -13.40 -3.65 8.51
C HIS A 43 -14.71 -2.93 8.16
N GLU A 44 -14.67 -1.65 7.83
CA GLU A 44 -15.82 -0.91 7.33
C GLU A 44 -16.10 -1.21 5.86
N ILE A 45 -15.07 -1.39 5.03
CA ILE A 45 -15.19 -1.43 3.58
C ILE A 45 -15.29 -2.87 3.05
N LEU A 46 -14.38 -3.76 3.44
CA LEU A 46 -14.25 -5.06 2.79
C LEU A 46 -15.43 -6.03 3.02
N PRO A 47 -16.14 -6.01 4.16
CA PRO A 47 -17.36 -6.81 4.32
C PRO A 47 -18.45 -6.44 3.33
N LEU A 48 -18.54 -5.17 2.91
CA LEU A 48 -19.54 -4.70 1.94
C LEU A 48 -19.42 -5.37 0.57
N ILE A 49 -18.24 -5.85 0.24
CA ILE A 49 -17.97 -6.59 -1.00
C ILE A 49 -17.83 -8.09 -0.78
N GLY A 50 -18.23 -8.59 0.39
CA GLY A 50 -18.26 -10.02 0.71
C GLY A 50 -16.93 -10.63 1.14
N ALA A 51 -15.92 -9.83 1.46
CA ALA A 51 -14.67 -10.34 2.00
C ALA A 51 -14.81 -10.80 3.44
N THR A 52 -14.03 -11.79 3.87
CA THR A 52 -14.05 -12.35 5.22
C THR A 52 -12.70 -12.20 5.91
N TRP A 53 -12.74 -11.79 7.18
CA TRP A 53 -11.55 -11.62 8.01
C TRP A 53 -11.09 -12.92 8.66
N ARG A 54 -9.81 -13.20 8.61
CA ARG A 54 -9.14 -14.31 9.29
C ARG A 54 -8.19 -13.77 10.35
N ALA A 55 -8.70 -13.58 11.55
CA ALA A 55 -7.98 -12.91 12.65
C ALA A 55 -6.63 -13.57 12.96
N GLY A 56 -6.56 -14.90 13.13
CA GLY A 56 -5.31 -15.62 13.42
C GLY A 56 -4.24 -15.55 12.32
N LYS A 57 -4.58 -14.99 11.14
CA LYS A 57 -3.64 -14.79 10.02
C LYS A 57 -3.47 -13.34 9.65
N ASN A 58 -4.18 -12.40 10.31
CA ASN A 58 -4.26 -10.99 9.93
C ASN A 58 -4.46 -10.83 8.41
N THR A 59 -5.50 -11.49 7.89
CA THR A 59 -5.70 -11.62 6.44
C THR A 59 -7.17 -11.51 6.09
N TRP A 60 -7.49 -10.67 5.12
CA TRP A 60 -8.76 -10.64 4.43
C TRP A 60 -8.76 -11.66 3.28
N VAL A 61 -9.74 -12.53 3.25
CA VAL A 61 -10.01 -13.42 2.12
C VAL A 61 -11.13 -12.79 1.31
N MET A 62 -10.82 -12.48 0.07
CA MET A 62 -11.77 -11.87 -0.86
C MET A 62 -12.79 -12.92 -1.34
N PRO A 63 -13.97 -12.52 -1.84
CA PRO A 63 -14.91 -13.45 -2.42
C PRO A 63 -14.25 -14.36 -3.47
N ASN A 64 -14.56 -15.67 -3.41
CA ASN A 64 -13.95 -16.69 -4.26
C ASN A 64 -12.41 -16.85 -4.12
N GLY A 65 -11.82 -16.22 -3.09
CA GLY A 65 -10.40 -16.35 -2.79
C GLY A 65 -10.10 -17.43 -1.74
N THR A 66 -8.80 -17.60 -1.52
CA THR A 66 -8.23 -18.43 -0.45
C THR A 66 -7.11 -17.66 0.24
N LEU A 67 -6.56 -18.20 1.35
CA LEU A 67 -5.36 -17.62 1.97
C LEU A 67 -4.13 -17.62 1.05
N ALA A 68 -4.14 -18.42 -0.02
CA ALA A 68 -3.05 -18.49 -0.99
C ALA A 68 -3.23 -17.48 -2.13
N GLY A 69 -4.48 -17.06 -2.44
CA GLY A 69 -4.78 -16.10 -3.49
C GLY A 69 -6.18 -15.52 -3.33
N GLY A 70 -6.42 -14.34 -3.90
CA GLY A 70 -7.61 -13.56 -3.62
C GLY A 70 -7.65 -13.14 -2.15
N ALA A 71 -6.49 -12.74 -1.60
CA ALA A 71 -6.34 -12.39 -0.20
C ALA A 71 -5.44 -11.17 0.00
N LEU A 72 -5.77 -10.37 1.02
CA LEU A 72 -4.99 -9.22 1.47
C LEU A 72 -4.45 -9.47 2.87
N ARG A 73 -3.14 -9.50 3.02
CA ARG A 73 -2.46 -9.62 4.31
C ARG A 73 -2.13 -8.26 4.88
N LEU A 74 -2.31 -8.11 6.19
CA LEU A 74 -1.91 -6.93 6.94
C LEU A 74 -0.71 -7.26 7.81
N ARG A 75 0.33 -6.44 7.75
CA ARG A 75 1.56 -6.62 8.53
C ARG A 75 2.12 -5.27 8.95
N TYR A 76 2.98 -5.29 9.97
CA TYR A 76 3.82 -4.15 10.34
C TYR A 76 5.29 -4.54 10.33
N LEU A 77 6.15 -3.55 10.17
CA LEU A 77 7.61 -3.70 10.13
C LEU A 77 8.22 -2.80 11.20
N ALA A 78 8.23 -3.27 12.45
CA ALA A 78 8.80 -2.53 13.57
C ALA A 78 10.31 -2.28 13.40
N LYS A 79 11.00 -3.24 12.77
CA LYS A 79 12.43 -3.18 12.44
C LYS A 79 12.63 -3.43 10.95
N ASP A 80 13.68 -2.85 10.39
CA ASP A 80 14.03 -3.02 8.96
C ASP A 80 14.31 -4.49 8.61
N SER A 81 14.80 -5.28 9.58
CA SER A 81 14.99 -6.72 9.43
C SER A 81 13.69 -7.51 9.28
N ASP A 82 12.56 -6.97 9.72
CA ASP A 82 11.26 -7.68 9.60
C ASP A 82 10.86 -7.91 8.15
N ALA A 83 11.26 -7.02 7.24
CA ALA A 83 11.02 -7.19 5.81
C ALA A 83 11.63 -8.49 5.24
N SER A 84 12.71 -8.99 5.84
CA SER A 84 13.35 -10.25 5.42
C SER A 84 12.47 -11.48 5.69
N LYS A 85 11.53 -11.41 6.64
CA LYS A 85 10.56 -12.50 6.93
C LYS A 85 9.61 -12.77 5.76
N TYR A 86 9.49 -11.82 4.83
CA TYR A 86 8.64 -11.95 3.64
C TYR A 86 9.37 -12.49 2.43
N GLN A 87 10.69 -12.67 2.50
CA GLN A 87 11.47 -13.36 1.48
C GLN A 87 10.88 -14.76 1.28
N GLY A 88 10.66 -15.17 0.04
CA GLY A 88 9.98 -16.43 -0.28
C GLY A 88 8.46 -16.30 -0.50
N HIS A 89 7.81 -15.24 -0.01
CA HIS A 89 6.45 -14.95 -0.40
C HIS A 89 6.38 -14.34 -1.80
N SER A 90 5.22 -14.48 -2.45
CA SER A 90 4.95 -13.88 -3.76
C SER A 90 3.67 -13.05 -3.64
N TYR A 91 3.79 -11.76 -3.91
CA TYR A 91 2.67 -10.84 -3.92
C TYR A 91 2.52 -10.22 -5.31
N THR A 92 1.30 -9.90 -5.69
CA THR A 92 1.00 -9.14 -6.91
C THR A 92 0.71 -7.67 -6.61
N PHE A 93 0.43 -7.37 -5.35
CA PHE A 93 0.20 -6.03 -4.84
C PHE A 93 0.90 -5.87 -3.48
N VAL A 94 1.69 -4.82 -3.34
CA VAL A 94 2.26 -4.39 -2.06
C VAL A 94 1.90 -2.94 -1.83
N GLY A 95 1.17 -2.67 -0.76
CA GLY A 95 0.88 -1.34 -0.26
C GLY A 95 1.75 -1.01 0.94
N VAL A 96 2.36 0.16 0.95
CA VAL A 96 3.07 0.71 2.10
C VAL A 96 2.35 1.98 2.51
N ASP A 97 1.60 1.89 3.58
CA ASP A 97 0.84 3.03 4.08
C ASP A 97 1.71 3.82 5.07
N GLU A 98 1.64 5.16 5.01
CA GLU A 98 2.50 6.08 5.76
C GLU A 98 4.01 5.79 5.53
N ALA A 99 4.41 5.70 4.26
CA ALA A 99 5.80 5.38 3.88
C ALA A 99 6.83 6.38 4.46
N GLY A 100 6.41 7.60 4.79
CA GLY A 100 7.23 8.61 5.46
C GLY A 100 7.74 8.19 6.85
N ASN A 101 7.11 7.20 7.49
CA ASN A 101 7.53 6.68 8.79
C ASN A 101 8.71 5.70 8.71
N PHE A 102 9.13 5.31 7.51
CA PHE A 102 10.31 4.46 7.29
C PHE A 102 11.54 5.34 7.06
N PRO A 103 12.55 5.34 7.99
CA PRO A 103 13.70 6.24 7.91
C PRO A 103 14.57 6.03 6.66
N ASN A 104 14.55 4.83 6.10
CA ASN A 104 15.29 4.46 4.89
C ASN A 104 14.48 3.54 3.98
N ALA A 105 14.93 3.38 2.73
CA ALA A 105 14.24 2.62 1.72
C ALA A 105 14.45 1.09 1.79
N ASP A 106 15.40 0.60 2.57
CA ASP A 106 15.83 -0.81 2.58
C ASP A 106 14.69 -1.80 2.85
N PRO A 107 13.81 -1.59 3.87
CA PRO A 107 12.70 -2.51 4.08
C PRO A 107 11.71 -2.50 2.92
N ILE A 108 11.52 -1.36 2.26
CA ILE A 108 10.64 -1.23 1.11
C ILE A 108 11.21 -1.97 -0.10
N ASP A 109 12.53 -1.86 -0.33
CA ASP A 109 13.21 -2.58 -1.42
C ASP A 109 13.19 -4.09 -1.20
N LYS A 110 13.32 -4.55 0.04
CA LYS A 110 13.14 -5.98 0.39
C LYS A 110 11.71 -6.46 0.13
N LEU A 111 10.69 -5.67 0.44
CA LEU A 111 9.30 -6.00 0.11
C LEU A 111 9.09 -6.03 -1.41
N ARG A 112 9.68 -5.10 -2.15
CA ARG A 112 9.61 -5.08 -3.61
C ARG A 112 10.12 -6.39 -4.24
N ALA A 113 11.14 -7.00 -3.68
CA ALA A 113 11.65 -8.29 -4.13
C ALA A 113 10.62 -9.45 -4.00
N THR A 114 9.54 -9.25 -3.26
CA THR A 114 8.44 -10.20 -3.16
C THR A 114 7.39 -10.06 -4.28
N LEU A 115 7.47 -8.97 -5.06
CA LEU A 115 6.55 -8.71 -6.16
C LEU A 115 6.84 -9.62 -7.35
N ARG A 116 6.06 -10.68 -7.45
CA ARG A 116 6.16 -11.67 -8.53
C ARG A 116 4.86 -12.43 -8.71
N SER A 117 4.59 -12.87 -9.92
CA SER A 117 3.41 -13.68 -10.23
C SER A 117 3.77 -14.82 -11.18
N LYS A 118 3.39 -16.02 -10.79
CA LYS A 118 3.45 -17.21 -11.67
C LYS A 118 2.27 -17.30 -12.65
N TYR A 119 1.28 -16.42 -12.50
CA TYR A 119 0.06 -16.42 -13.30
C TYR A 119 -0.02 -15.24 -14.28
N GLY A 120 1.09 -14.52 -14.48
CA GLY A 120 1.12 -13.37 -15.38
C GLY A 120 0.36 -12.13 -14.88
N VAL A 121 0.01 -12.08 -13.58
CA VAL A 121 -0.60 -10.89 -12.99
C VAL A 121 0.45 -9.78 -12.91
N PRO A 122 0.22 -8.60 -13.50
CA PRO A 122 1.12 -7.46 -13.34
C PRO A 122 1.28 -7.09 -11.86
N THR A 123 2.52 -6.92 -11.45
CA THR A 123 2.82 -6.58 -10.07
C THR A 123 2.81 -5.07 -9.86
N LYS A 124 2.34 -4.64 -8.69
CA LYS A 124 2.21 -3.22 -8.34
C LYS A 124 2.71 -2.98 -6.92
N MET A 125 3.46 -1.90 -6.73
CA MET A 125 3.73 -1.33 -5.41
C MET A 125 3.10 0.06 -5.33
N ARG A 126 2.41 0.32 -4.23
CA ARG A 126 1.82 1.62 -3.92
C ARG A 126 2.35 2.09 -2.58
N LEU A 127 2.85 3.32 -2.53
CA LEU A 127 3.23 3.99 -1.31
C LEU A 127 2.29 5.17 -1.09
N THR A 128 1.84 5.35 0.14
CA THR A 128 1.13 6.56 0.57
C THR A 128 1.93 7.23 1.67
N GLY A 129 1.70 8.48 1.93
CA GLY A 129 2.35 9.20 3.02
C GLY A 129 2.23 10.69 2.89
N ASN A 130 2.28 11.36 4.03
CA ASN A 130 2.27 12.80 4.15
C ASN A 130 3.71 13.36 4.05
N PRO A 131 3.88 14.63 3.68
CA PRO A 131 5.17 15.30 3.76
C PRO A 131 5.63 15.36 5.22
N GLY A 132 6.94 15.28 5.42
CA GLY A 132 7.55 15.20 6.75
C GLY A 132 7.91 13.75 7.12
N GLY A 133 8.24 13.54 8.38
CA GLY A 133 8.67 12.25 8.89
C GLY A 133 10.10 11.86 8.50
N PRO A 134 10.62 10.80 9.14
CA PRO A 134 12.02 10.40 8.99
C PRO A 134 12.38 9.92 7.58
N GLY A 135 11.39 9.49 6.78
CA GLY A 135 11.58 8.97 5.43
C GLY A 135 11.50 10.01 4.31
N GLN A 136 11.24 11.26 4.65
CA GLN A 136 11.02 12.31 3.64
C GLN A 136 12.15 12.41 2.61
N ALA A 137 13.40 12.34 3.05
CA ALA A 137 14.55 12.53 2.19
C ALA A 137 14.62 11.48 1.06
N TRP A 138 14.49 10.19 1.40
CA TRP A 138 14.56 9.14 0.41
C TRP A 138 13.31 9.08 -0.48
N LEU A 139 12.12 9.38 0.08
CA LEU A 139 10.88 9.48 -0.71
C LEU A 139 10.97 10.61 -1.74
N HIS A 140 11.43 11.79 -1.31
CA HIS A 140 11.62 12.93 -2.21
C HIS A 140 12.61 12.59 -3.33
N ALA A 141 13.80 12.11 -2.98
CA ALA A 141 14.83 11.77 -3.96
C ALA A 141 14.38 10.70 -4.96
N ARG A 142 13.55 9.73 -4.52
CA ARG A 142 13.16 8.58 -5.34
C ARG A 142 11.91 8.84 -6.20
N TYR A 143 10.95 9.61 -5.72
CA TYR A 143 9.63 9.72 -6.35
C TYR A 143 9.25 11.14 -6.77
N ILE A 144 9.77 12.18 -6.09
CA ILE A 144 9.34 13.56 -6.32
C ILE A 144 10.34 14.30 -7.19
N ALA A 145 11.63 14.26 -6.84
CA ALA A 145 12.67 15.00 -7.55
C ALA A 145 12.91 14.57 -9.01
N PRO A 146 12.73 13.29 -9.42
CA PRO A 146 13.11 12.83 -10.75
C PRO A 146 12.19 13.32 -11.88
N ALA A 147 10.92 13.65 -11.62
CA ALA A 147 9.95 14.05 -12.64
C ALA A 147 8.88 14.96 -12.06
N ASN A 148 8.15 15.66 -12.91
CA ASN A 148 6.99 16.44 -12.46
C ASN A 148 5.87 15.52 -11.93
N PRO A 149 4.98 16.06 -11.08
CA PRO A 149 3.79 15.32 -10.67
C PRO A 149 3.02 14.74 -11.85
N MET A 150 2.53 13.51 -11.71
CA MET A 150 1.78 12.75 -12.73
C MET A 150 2.59 12.31 -13.96
N GLU A 151 3.87 12.66 -14.05
CA GLU A 151 4.76 12.20 -15.13
C GLU A 151 5.44 10.87 -14.73
N PRO A 152 5.29 9.80 -15.53
CA PRO A 152 6.01 8.57 -15.28
C PRO A 152 7.52 8.75 -15.50
N HIS A 153 8.29 8.25 -14.57
CA HIS A 153 9.75 8.23 -14.62
C HIS A 153 10.28 6.80 -14.54
N VAL A 154 11.24 6.48 -15.40
CA VAL A 154 11.94 5.20 -15.35
C VAL A 154 13.24 5.37 -14.58
N ASP A 155 13.36 4.67 -13.46
CA ASP A 155 14.58 4.63 -12.67
C ASP A 155 15.71 3.97 -13.47
N PRO A 156 16.81 4.68 -13.76
CA PRO A 156 17.87 4.17 -14.64
C PRO A 156 18.62 2.96 -14.05
N THR A 157 18.61 2.82 -12.72
CA THR A 157 19.31 1.72 -12.04
C THR A 157 18.50 0.44 -12.04
N THR A 158 17.17 0.55 -11.86
CA THR A 158 16.30 -0.62 -11.67
C THR A 158 15.40 -0.91 -12.87
N GLY A 159 15.29 0.02 -13.83
CA GLY A 159 14.34 -0.06 -14.94
C GLY A 159 12.87 0.04 -14.54
N LEU A 160 12.58 0.35 -13.29
CA LEU A 160 11.21 0.43 -12.78
C LEU A 160 10.58 1.77 -13.10
N GLN A 161 9.37 1.72 -13.61
CA GLN A 161 8.55 2.91 -13.79
C GLN A 161 7.94 3.34 -12.46
N ARG A 162 8.03 4.62 -12.17
CA ARG A 162 7.46 5.29 -10.99
C ARG A 162 6.67 6.51 -11.41
N VAL A 163 5.67 6.86 -10.61
CA VAL A 163 4.90 8.10 -10.78
C VAL A 163 4.58 8.66 -9.40
N PHE A 164 4.77 9.96 -9.25
CA PHE A 164 4.31 10.70 -8.08
C PHE A 164 2.92 11.29 -8.36
N ILE A 165 1.96 10.94 -7.52
CA ILE A 165 0.59 11.43 -7.58
C ILE A 165 0.38 12.32 -6.36
N PRO A 166 0.38 13.65 -6.51
CA PRO A 166 0.13 14.56 -5.41
C PRO A 166 -1.34 14.50 -4.99
N SER A 167 -1.58 14.67 -3.71
CA SER A 167 -2.91 14.86 -3.14
C SER A 167 -2.88 16.07 -2.23
N LYS A 168 -3.85 16.95 -2.36
CA LYS A 168 -4.04 18.13 -1.51
C LYS A 168 -5.22 17.90 -0.58
N LEU A 169 -5.23 18.59 0.54
CA LEU A 169 -6.35 18.54 1.48
C LEU A 169 -7.68 18.91 0.80
N THR A 170 -7.63 19.90 -0.11
CA THR A 170 -8.77 20.34 -0.91
C THR A 170 -9.33 19.29 -1.88
N ASP A 171 -8.58 18.25 -2.18
CA ASP A 171 -9.05 17.14 -3.03
C ASP A 171 -10.00 16.21 -2.26
N ASN A 172 -9.94 16.23 -0.93
CA ASN A 172 -10.86 15.50 -0.07
C ASN A 172 -12.18 16.26 0.14
N LYS A 173 -13.04 16.18 -0.88
CA LYS A 173 -14.32 16.89 -0.89
C LYS A 173 -15.25 16.51 0.27
N VAL A 174 -15.16 15.28 0.76
CA VAL A 174 -15.96 14.83 1.90
C VAL A 174 -15.54 15.58 3.16
N LEU A 175 -14.24 15.61 3.47
CA LEU A 175 -13.72 16.32 4.64
C LEU A 175 -13.99 17.81 4.56
N THR A 176 -13.70 18.44 3.43
CA THR A 176 -13.91 19.88 3.26
C THR A 176 -15.38 20.32 3.28
N SER A 177 -16.31 19.41 2.92
CA SER A 177 -17.75 19.67 3.03
C SER A 177 -18.28 19.46 4.44
N MET A 178 -17.71 18.53 5.21
CA MET A 178 -18.15 18.23 6.60
C MET A 178 -17.52 19.18 7.62
N ASP A 179 -16.31 19.63 7.37
CA ASP A 179 -15.58 20.59 8.22
C ASP A 179 -14.85 21.65 7.37
N PRO A 180 -15.57 22.72 6.97
CA PRO A 180 -14.99 23.81 6.17
C PRO A 180 -13.85 24.56 6.88
N GLY A 181 -13.77 24.47 8.21
CA GLY A 181 -12.72 25.10 9.02
C GLY A 181 -11.42 24.31 9.11
N TYR A 182 -11.37 23.12 8.53
CA TYR A 182 -10.21 22.24 8.53
C TYR A 182 -9.17 22.63 7.46
N VAL A 183 -9.48 23.55 6.55
CA VAL A 183 -8.63 24.00 5.42
C VAL A 183 -7.87 25.27 5.76
#